data_10e143681892609de411209293cddcbf
#
_entry.id   10e143681892609de411209293cddcbf
#
_cell.length_a   1.000
_cell.length_b   1.000
_cell.length_c   1.000
_cell.angle_alpha   90.00
_cell.angle_beta   90.00
_cell.angle_gamma   90.00
#
_symmetry.space_group_name_H-M   'P 1'
#
loop_
_entity.id
_entity.type
_entity.pdbx_description
1 polymer ?
#
loop_
_entity_poly.entity_id
_entity_poly.type
_entity_poly.pdbx_seq_one_letter_code
_entity_poly.pdbx_strand_id
1 'polypeptide(L)'
;MSWYDALWEDAPDPLPGFDVERRRAFLLEHVRGGERVLDLGCGEGDFAAAAAQAGAADVLGVDIAAEAVRRARARHPDLRFERVDDALPAEDASFDLVWCSEVLEHVLDTATLLSEARRVLRTGGLLLVTTPGHALPRRLGLALRGWERHFDPRGADLRFYTARSLRALLEDFGFEEIGVRGTGPHLFASARRAGLRARPR
;
A
#
# COMPACT_ATOMS: atom_id res chain seq x y z
N MET A 1 9.41 20.49 -6.35
CA MET A 1 8.17 20.07 -5.62
C MET A 1 7.50 19.04 -6.49
N SER A 2 7.32 17.83 -6.01
CA SER A 2 6.61 16.79 -6.76
C SER A 2 5.09 17.05 -6.72
N TRP A 3 4.34 16.44 -7.62
CA TRP A 3 2.87 16.50 -7.59
C TRP A 3 2.31 15.96 -6.25
N TYR A 4 2.95 14.96 -5.70
CA TYR A 4 2.59 14.39 -4.38
C TYR A 4 2.85 15.36 -3.22
N ASP A 5 3.94 16.15 -3.27
CA ASP A 5 4.19 17.18 -2.25
C ASP A 5 3.05 18.21 -2.24
N ALA A 6 2.60 18.66 -3.43
CA ALA A 6 1.51 19.62 -3.54
C ALA A 6 0.18 19.07 -2.98
N LEU A 7 -0.14 17.78 -3.21
CA LEU A 7 -1.32 17.15 -2.62
C LEU A 7 -1.28 17.15 -1.09
N TRP A 8 -0.11 16.94 -0.51
CA TRP A 8 0.06 16.87 0.94
C TRP A 8 0.11 18.26 1.59
N GLU A 9 0.59 19.30 0.90
CA GLU A 9 0.57 20.68 1.42
C GLU A 9 -0.85 21.19 1.64
N ASP A 10 -1.77 20.87 0.71
CA ASP A 10 -3.18 21.27 0.79
C ASP A 10 -4.04 20.28 1.61
N ALA A 11 -3.49 19.15 2.01
CA ALA A 11 -4.22 18.12 2.72
C ALA A 11 -4.50 18.55 4.18
N PRO A 12 -5.73 18.32 4.70
CA PRO A 12 -6.04 18.61 6.10
C PRO A 12 -5.16 17.80 7.05
N ASP A 13 -4.94 18.34 8.24
CA ASP A 13 -4.19 17.69 9.32
C ASP A 13 -5.11 17.55 10.56
N PRO A 14 -5.53 16.35 10.97
CA PRO A 14 -5.23 15.04 10.38
C PRO A 14 -5.93 14.77 9.04
N LEU A 15 -5.30 13.90 8.24
CA LEU A 15 -5.91 13.45 7.00
C LEU A 15 -7.19 12.64 7.30
N PRO A 16 -8.37 13.00 6.75
CA PRO A 16 -9.56 12.22 6.94
C PRO A 16 -9.41 10.85 6.27
N GLY A 17 -9.17 9.82 7.07
CA GLY A 17 -8.97 8.47 6.55
C GLY A 17 -10.30 7.82 6.18
N PHE A 18 -10.39 7.32 4.94
CA PHE A 18 -11.53 6.52 4.51
C PHE A 18 -11.35 5.06 4.92
N ASP A 19 -12.33 4.49 5.66
CA ASP A 19 -12.36 3.08 6.12
C ASP A 19 -11.13 2.63 6.94
N VAL A 20 -10.52 3.55 7.69
CA VAL A 20 -9.28 3.35 8.45
C VAL A 20 -9.37 2.14 9.37
N GLU A 21 -10.50 1.97 10.07
CA GLU A 21 -10.69 0.88 11.03
C GLU A 21 -10.61 -0.51 10.38
N ARG A 22 -11.22 -0.68 9.19
CA ARG A 22 -11.16 -1.96 8.47
C ARG A 22 -9.76 -2.24 7.91
N ARG A 23 -9.08 -1.21 7.41
CA ARG A 23 -7.70 -1.33 6.96
C ARG A 23 -6.76 -1.68 8.11
N ARG A 24 -6.95 -1.02 9.26
CA ARG A 24 -6.21 -1.32 10.50
C ARG A 24 -6.45 -2.75 10.95
N ALA A 25 -7.70 -3.19 11.02
CA ALA A 25 -8.03 -4.57 11.37
C ALA A 25 -7.36 -5.57 10.44
N PHE A 26 -7.37 -5.30 9.12
CA PHE A 26 -6.72 -6.16 8.14
C PHE A 26 -5.19 -6.25 8.35
N LEU A 27 -4.51 -5.14 8.63
CA LEU A 27 -3.09 -5.16 8.99
C LEU A 27 -2.86 -6.02 10.25
N LEU A 28 -3.63 -5.75 11.30
CA LEU A 28 -3.47 -6.42 12.61
C LEU A 28 -3.82 -7.90 12.58
N GLU A 29 -4.67 -8.38 11.67
CA GLU A 29 -4.91 -9.81 11.42
C GLU A 29 -3.61 -10.55 11.02
N HIS A 30 -2.61 -9.82 10.50
CA HIS A 30 -1.40 -10.41 9.91
C HIS A 30 -0.11 -10.10 10.68
N VAL A 31 -0.11 -9.10 11.56
CA VAL A 31 1.01 -8.84 12.48
C VAL A 31 0.88 -9.77 13.69
N ARG A 32 1.87 -10.63 13.90
CA ARG A 32 1.86 -11.66 14.96
C ARG A 32 2.85 -11.40 16.08
N GLY A 33 3.68 -10.37 15.89
CA GLY A 33 4.79 -10.02 16.77
C GLY A 33 6.14 -10.56 16.29
N GLY A 34 7.15 -9.70 16.35
CA GLY A 34 8.52 -10.03 15.95
C GLY A 34 8.84 -9.81 14.47
N GLU A 35 7.88 -9.40 13.63
CA GLU A 35 8.13 -9.12 12.22
C GLU A 35 8.89 -7.80 12.00
N ARG A 36 9.67 -7.75 10.93
CA ARG A 36 10.16 -6.51 10.33
C ARG A 36 9.14 -6.05 9.31
N VAL A 37 8.54 -4.89 9.53
CA VAL A 37 7.43 -4.34 8.74
C VAL A 37 7.87 -3.10 7.97
N LEU A 38 7.59 -3.06 6.68
CA LEU A 38 7.66 -1.86 5.86
C LEU A 38 6.25 -1.31 5.61
N ASP A 39 6.02 -0.06 5.97
CA ASP A 39 4.81 0.71 5.62
C ASP A 39 5.12 1.55 4.37
N LEU A 40 4.70 1.05 3.21
CA LEU A 40 4.98 1.62 1.90
C LEU A 40 3.86 2.59 1.49
N GLY A 41 4.17 3.88 1.42
CA GLY A 41 3.21 4.97 1.34
C GLY A 41 2.60 5.26 2.71
N CYS A 42 3.47 5.50 3.71
CA CYS A 42 3.07 5.55 5.12
C CYS A 42 2.21 6.75 5.52
N GLY A 43 2.13 7.79 4.67
CA GLY A 43 1.39 9.00 4.99
C GLY A 43 1.83 9.59 6.34
N GLU A 44 0.87 9.75 7.26
CA GLU A 44 1.10 10.30 8.60
C GLU A 44 1.61 9.26 9.63
N GLY A 45 1.86 8.00 9.20
CA GLY A 45 2.50 6.96 10.00
C GLY A 45 1.58 6.14 10.91
N ASP A 46 0.27 6.31 10.82
CA ASP A 46 -0.68 5.67 11.75
C ASP A 46 -0.68 4.14 11.64
N PHE A 47 -0.46 3.58 10.45
CA PHE A 47 -0.37 2.12 10.25
C PHE A 47 0.98 1.57 10.69
N ALA A 48 2.07 2.32 10.49
CA ALA A 48 3.38 1.99 11.06
C ALA A 48 3.31 1.92 12.58
N ALA A 49 2.66 2.91 13.22
CA ALA A 49 2.44 2.93 14.66
C ALA A 49 1.57 1.76 15.13
N ALA A 50 0.52 1.42 14.37
CA ALA A 50 -0.33 0.27 14.68
C ALA A 50 0.44 -1.06 14.62
N ALA A 51 1.32 -1.25 13.63
CA ALA A 51 2.16 -2.43 13.53
C ALA A 51 3.16 -2.52 14.69
N ALA A 52 3.80 -1.43 15.06
CA ALA A 52 4.71 -1.37 16.21
C ALA A 52 3.99 -1.70 17.53
N GLN A 53 2.81 -1.13 17.77
CA GLN A 53 1.98 -1.41 18.94
C GLN A 53 1.52 -2.89 19.00
N ALA A 54 1.34 -3.51 17.83
CA ALA A 54 1.00 -4.93 17.74
C ALA A 54 2.20 -5.88 17.95
N GLY A 55 3.40 -5.34 18.19
CA GLY A 55 4.59 -6.11 18.54
C GLY A 55 5.53 -6.41 17.37
N ALA A 56 5.43 -5.69 16.25
CA ALA A 56 6.45 -5.75 15.21
C ALA A 56 7.84 -5.40 15.81
N ALA A 57 8.87 -6.17 15.46
CA ALA A 57 10.21 -5.99 16.01
C ALA A 57 10.92 -4.74 15.46
N ASP A 58 10.61 -4.38 14.23
CA ASP A 58 11.16 -3.22 13.53
C ASP A 58 10.12 -2.70 12.52
N VAL A 59 9.94 -1.38 12.47
CA VAL A 59 9.01 -0.75 11.53
C VAL A 59 9.70 0.41 10.83
N LEU A 60 9.65 0.40 9.51
CA LEU A 60 10.06 1.52 8.66
C LEU A 60 8.85 2.01 7.86
N GLY A 61 8.50 3.27 8.01
CA GLY A 61 7.56 3.95 7.13
C GLY A 61 8.29 4.71 6.02
N VAL A 62 7.79 4.60 4.79
CA VAL A 62 8.33 5.35 3.65
C VAL A 62 7.23 6.03 2.86
N ASP A 63 7.50 7.24 2.40
CA ASP A 63 6.59 7.99 1.52
C ASP A 63 7.39 8.85 0.54
N ILE A 64 6.81 9.12 -0.63
CA ILE A 64 7.41 10.00 -1.64
C ILE A 64 7.23 11.48 -1.28
N ALA A 65 6.19 11.83 -0.54
CA ALA A 65 5.89 13.18 -0.13
C ALA A 65 6.67 13.57 1.13
N ALA A 66 7.49 14.62 1.01
CA ALA A 66 8.27 15.13 2.13
C ALA A 66 7.39 15.59 3.30
N GLU A 67 6.25 16.20 3.01
CA GLU A 67 5.30 16.66 4.03
C GLU A 67 4.66 15.50 4.79
N ALA A 68 4.31 14.40 4.13
CA ALA A 68 3.81 13.18 4.78
C ALA A 68 4.82 12.66 5.81
N VAL A 69 6.08 12.50 5.39
CA VAL A 69 7.17 12.05 6.26
C VAL A 69 7.39 13.02 7.42
N ARG A 70 7.31 14.33 7.19
CA ARG A 70 7.42 15.33 8.25
C ARG A 70 6.32 15.17 9.30
N ARG A 71 5.07 14.99 8.87
CA ARG A 71 3.93 14.76 9.77
C ARG A 71 4.07 13.44 10.53
N ALA A 72 4.47 12.37 9.85
CA ALA A 72 4.70 11.06 10.46
C ALA A 72 5.74 11.13 11.58
N ARG A 73 6.89 11.76 11.33
CA ARG A 73 7.94 11.97 12.34
C ARG A 73 7.48 12.81 13.54
N ALA A 74 6.66 13.82 13.29
CA ALA A 74 6.11 14.66 14.37
C ALA A 74 5.11 13.91 15.26
N ARG A 75 4.31 13.00 14.68
CA ARG A 75 3.30 12.22 15.42
C ARG A 75 3.88 10.99 16.11
N HIS A 76 4.87 10.36 15.50
CA HIS A 76 5.45 9.10 15.95
C HIS A 76 6.98 9.20 16.04
N PRO A 77 7.53 10.02 16.96
CA PRO A 77 8.96 10.34 17.02
C PRO A 77 9.85 9.12 17.35
N ASP A 78 9.27 8.07 17.90
CA ASP A 78 9.99 6.83 18.25
C ASP A 78 10.09 5.84 17.08
N LEU A 79 9.45 6.14 15.93
CA LEU A 79 9.48 5.30 14.74
C LEU A 79 10.35 5.90 13.64
N ARG A 80 10.79 5.05 12.73
CA ARG A 80 11.60 5.48 11.58
C ARG A 80 10.73 5.77 10.38
N PHE A 81 10.91 6.96 9.81
CA PHE A 81 10.25 7.36 8.57
C PHE A 81 11.25 7.98 7.60
N GLU A 82 11.21 7.57 6.35
CA GLU A 82 12.11 8.05 5.31
C GLU A 82 11.35 8.49 4.07
N ARG A 83 11.81 9.60 3.48
CA ARG A 83 11.35 9.99 2.16
C ARG A 83 12.08 9.15 1.13
N VAL A 84 11.32 8.66 0.15
CA VAL A 84 11.87 7.85 -0.95
C VAL A 84 11.38 8.40 -2.28
N ASP A 85 12.17 8.22 -3.32
CA ASP A 85 11.74 8.46 -4.69
C ASP A 85 11.39 7.09 -5.36
N ASP A 86 12.31 6.45 -6.07
CA ASP A 86 12.02 5.21 -6.79
C ASP A 86 12.55 3.94 -6.07
N ALA A 87 13.67 4.04 -5.38
CA ALA A 87 14.29 2.90 -4.70
C ALA A 87 14.04 2.94 -3.19
N LEU A 88 13.66 1.80 -2.64
CA LEU A 88 13.47 1.68 -1.19
C LEU A 88 14.82 1.62 -0.46
N PRO A 89 14.99 2.35 0.67
CA PRO A 89 16.23 2.41 1.45
C PRO A 89 16.40 1.15 2.32
N ALA A 90 16.36 -0.01 1.68
CA ALA A 90 16.37 -1.29 2.37
C ALA A 90 17.08 -2.35 1.53
N GLU A 91 17.74 -3.29 2.21
CA GLU A 91 18.39 -4.43 1.60
C GLU A 91 17.38 -5.43 1.04
N ASP A 92 17.84 -6.28 0.13
CA ASP A 92 17.04 -7.39 -0.40
C ASP A 92 16.63 -8.35 0.73
N ALA A 93 15.39 -8.80 0.67
CA ALA A 93 14.86 -9.80 1.60
C ALA A 93 14.96 -9.39 3.10
N SER A 94 14.86 -8.10 3.40
CA SER A 94 15.04 -7.54 4.74
C SER A 94 13.75 -7.40 5.54
N PHE A 95 12.56 -7.57 4.92
CA PHE A 95 11.27 -7.46 5.59
C PHE A 95 10.46 -8.75 5.55
N ASP A 96 9.70 -8.99 6.61
CA ASP A 96 8.74 -10.09 6.72
C ASP A 96 7.38 -9.71 6.14
N LEU A 97 6.99 -8.44 6.29
CA LEU A 97 5.72 -7.89 5.85
C LEU A 97 5.92 -6.53 5.21
N VAL A 98 5.29 -6.32 4.04
CA VAL A 98 5.11 -5.00 3.42
C VAL A 98 3.61 -4.67 3.45
N TRP A 99 3.29 -3.54 4.06
CA TRP A 99 1.97 -2.91 4.04
C TRP A 99 1.94 -1.82 2.98
N CYS A 100 0.98 -1.89 2.04
CA CYS A 100 0.82 -0.94 0.94
C CYS A 100 -0.68 -0.60 0.84
N SER A 101 -1.08 0.50 1.47
CA SER A 101 -2.48 0.85 1.66
C SER A 101 -2.83 2.16 0.98
N GLU A 102 -3.76 2.10 0.02
CA GLU A 102 -4.20 3.27 -0.78
C GLU A 102 -3.00 3.97 -1.46
N VAL A 103 -2.19 3.19 -2.15
CA VAL A 103 -0.99 3.66 -2.87
C VAL A 103 -1.04 3.28 -4.34
N LEU A 104 -1.41 2.02 -4.65
CA LEU A 104 -1.33 1.50 -6.03
C LEU A 104 -2.15 2.29 -7.04
N GLU A 105 -3.25 2.88 -6.63
CA GLU A 105 -4.12 3.71 -7.46
C GLU A 105 -3.48 5.03 -7.87
N HIS A 106 -2.54 5.54 -7.07
CA HIS A 106 -1.90 6.84 -7.26
C HIS A 106 -0.56 6.77 -8.00
N VAL A 107 0.07 5.60 -8.06
CA VAL A 107 1.45 5.46 -8.57
C VAL A 107 1.50 5.45 -10.09
N LEU A 108 2.37 6.27 -10.69
CA LEU A 108 2.61 6.29 -12.13
C LEU A 108 3.29 5.00 -12.62
N ASP A 109 4.28 4.51 -11.89
CA ASP A 109 5.03 3.27 -12.21
C ASP A 109 4.77 2.18 -11.16
N THR A 110 3.68 1.44 -11.38
CA THR A 110 3.32 0.30 -10.54
C THR A 110 4.33 -0.85 -10.64
N ALA A 111 5.04 -0.95 -11.79
CA ALA A 111 6.01 -2.00 -12.00
C ALA A 111 7.23 -1.81 -11.08
N THR A 112 7.76 -0.61 -11.01
CA THR A 112 8.86 -0.28 -10.09
C THR A 112 8.42 -0.48 -8.64
N LEU A 113 7.24 0.01 -8.23
CA LEU A 113 6.75 -0.14 -6.87
C LEU A 113 6.64 -1.63 -6.44
N LEU A 114 5.99 -2.47 -7.25
CA LEU A 114 5.80 -3.89 -6.93
C LEU A 114 7.11 -4.68 -7.00
N SER A 115 8.02 -4.31 -7.91
CA SER A 115 9.35 -4.92 -7.99
C SER A 115 10.17 -4.61 -6.73
N GLU A 116 10.14 -3.37 -6.25
CA GLU A 116 10.81 -2.96 -5.01
C GLU A 116 10.17 -3.61 -3.77
N ALA A 117 8.83 -3.60 -3.67
CA ALA A 117 8.14 -4.32 -2.60
C ALA A 117 8.52 -5.81 -2.57
N ARG A 118 8.61 -6.44 -3.75
CA ARG A 118 9.06 -7.82 -3.86
C ARG A 118 10.54 -7.98 -3.51
N ARG A 119 11.42 -7.06 -3.91
CA ARG A 119 12.85 -7.10 -3.62
C ARG A 119 13.12 -7.11 -2.12
N VAL A 120 12.50 -6.19 -1.39
CA VAL A 120 12.72 -6.02 0.05
C VAL A 120 12.05 -7.09 0.91
N LEU A 121 10.96 -7.72 0.44
CA LEU A 121 10.35 -8.87 1.15
C LEU A 121 11.28 -10.08 1.09
N ARG A 122 11.43 -10.83 2.19
CA ARG A 122 12.04 -12.17 2.16
C ARG A 122 11.18 -13.16 1.38
N THR A 123 11.76 -14.24 0.91
CA THR A 123 10.98 -15.35 0.29
C THR A 123 9.92 -15.85 1.28
N GLY A 124 8.68 -15.98 0.82
CA GLY A 124 7.52 -16.30 1.65
C GLY A 124 7.03 -15.12 2.52
N GLY A 125 7.70 -13.96 2.48
CA GLY A 125 7.24 -12.73 3.14
C GLY A 125 5.91 -12.25 2.56
N LEU A 126 5.18 -11.50 3.34
CA LEU A 126 3.78 -11.13 3.07
C LEU A 126 3.66 -9.70 2.55
N LEU A 127 3.03 -9.53 1.40
CA LEU A 127 2.55 -8.26 0.91
C LEU A 127 1.06 -8.12 1.24
N LEU A 128 0.69 -7.04 1.89
CA LEU A 128 -0.70 -6.65 2.13
C LEU A 128 -0.99 -5.38 1.35
N VAL A 129 -2.09 -5.38 0.60
CA VAL A 129 -2.52 -4.24 -0.21
C VAL A 129 -3.96 -3.90 0.09
N THR A 130 -4.25 -2.59 0.24
CA THR A 130 -5.61 -2.07 0.13
C THR A 130 -5.68 -1.04 -0.98
N THR A 131 -6.80 -1.00 -1.70
CA THR A 131 -7.03 -0.03 -2.78
C THR A 131 -8.54 0.09 -3.03
N PRO A 132 -9.06 1.21 -3.57
CA PRO A 132 -10.45 1.32 -3.96
C PRO A 132 -10.87 0.21 -4.92
N GLY A 133 -12.00 -0.43 -4.61
CA GLY A 133 -12.53 -1.55 -5.38
C GLY A 133 -13.65 -1.16 -6.33
N HIS A 134 -13.61 -1.69 -7.56
CA HIS A 134 -14.60 -1.42 -8.60
C HIS A 134 -15.39 -2.69 -8.95
N ALA A 135 -16.18 -3.20 -7.97
CA ALA A 135 -17.11 -4.30 -8.19
C ALA A 135 -18.23 -3.92 -9.19
N LEU A 136 -18.86 -4.92 -9.80
CA LEU A 136 -19.88 -4.70 -10.83
C LEU A 136 -20.99 -3.70 -10.44
N PRO A 137 -21.60 -3.77 -9.23
CA PRO A 137 -22.64 -2.81 -8.85
C PRO A 137 -22.12 -1.37 -8.81
N ARG A 138 -20.88 -1.16 -8.32
CA ARG A 138 -20.25 0.16 -8.29
C ARG A 138 -20.00 0.67 -9.72
N ARG A 139 -19.48 -0.18 -10.61
CA ARG A 139 -19.25 0.19 -12.04
C ARG A 139 -20.55 0.61 -12.73
N LEU A 140 -21.63 -0.11 -12.51
CA LEU A 140 -22.94 0.24 -13.06
C LEU A 140 -23.46 1.57 -12.49
N GLY A 141 -23.33 1.78 -11.19
CA GLY A 141 -23.70 3.04 -10.55
C GLY A 141 -22.92 4.24 -11.09
N LEU A 142 -21.60 4.09 -11.28
CA LEU A 142 -20.73 5.11 -11.87
C LEU A 142 -21.09 5.41 -13.32
N ALA A 143 -21.32 4.39 -14.15
CA ALA A 143 -21.72 4.55 -15.54
C ALA A 143 -23.04 5.31 -15.68
N LEU A 144 -23.96 5.17 -14.74
CA LEU A 144 -25.28 5.79 -14.78
C LEU A 144 -25.33 7.21 -14.17
N ARG A 145 -24.46 7.53 -13.21
CA ARG A 145 -24.65 8.72 -12.35
C ARG A 145 -23.40 9.53 -12.04
N GLY A 146 -22.23 9.17 -12.50
CA GLY A 146 -21.03 9.84 -11.99
C GLY A 146 -19.73 9.61 -12.74
N TRP A 147 -19.80 9.21 -14.01
CA TRP A 147 -18.61 8.86 -14.79
C TRP A 147 -17.56 9.99 -14.78
N GLU A 148 -17.93 11.20 -15.21
CA GLU A 148 -17.00 12.32 -15.34
C GLU A 148 -16.40 12.77 -14.01
N ARG A 149 -17.18 12.69 -12.92
CA ARG A 149 -16.70 13.07 -11.59
C ARG A 149 -15.72 12.05 -11.04
N HIS A 150 -15.93 10.76 -11.33
CA HIS A 150 -15.12 9.68 -10.77
C HIS A 150 -13.83 9.45 -11.56
N PHE A 151 -13.87 9.68 -12.87
CA PHE A 151 -12.73 9.53 -13.77
C PHE A 151 -12.17 10.89 -14.21
N ASP A 152 -12.15 11.86 -13.31
CA ASP A 152 -11.53 13.17 -13.56
C ASP A 152 -10.00 12.96 -13.70
N PRO A 153 -9.40 13.27 -14.87
CA PRO A 153 -7.97 13.09 -15.09
C PRO A 153 -7.08 13.98 -14.20
N ARG A 154 -7.68 14.95 -13.50
CA ARG A 154 -6.99 15.79 -12.50
C ARG A 154 -7.02 15.16 -11.10
N GLY A 155 -7.79 14.09 -10.91
CA GLY A 155 -7.89 13.37 -9.65
C GLY A 155 -6.62 12.59 -9.32
N ALA A 156 -6.49 12.22 -8.04
CA ALA A 156 -5.35 11.47 -7.57
C ALA A 156 -5.35 10.00 -8.04
N ASP A 157 -6.53 9.44 -8.34
CA ASP A 157 -6.66 8.05 -8.75
C ASP A 157 -6.36 7.88 -10.24
N LEU A 158 -5.21 7.29 -10.52
CA LEU A 158 -4.75 7.00 -11.89
C LEU A 158 -5.16 5.59 -12.36
N ARG A 159 -5.49 4.69 -11.44
CA ARG A 159 -5.79 3.29 -11.71
C ARG A 159 -7.01 2.80 -10.94
N PHE A 160 -7.76 1.91 -11.59
CA PHE A 160 -9.03 1.39 -11.08
C PHE A 160 -8.98 -0.13 -11.06
N TYR A 161 -9.03 -0.70 -9.86
CA TYR A 161 -8.85 -2.13 -9.66
C TYR A 161 -10.17 -2.87 -9.47
N THR A 162 -10.20 -4.10 -9.97
CA THR A 162 -11.15 -5.15 -9.61
C THR A 162 -10.40 -6.26 -8.90
N ALA A 163 -11.08 -7.14 -8.18
CA ALA A 163 -10.42 -8.27 -7.53
C ALA A 163 -9.64 -9.14 -8.53
N ARG A 164 -10.17 -9.30 -9.75
CA ARG A 164 -9.52 -10.06 -10.83
C ARG A 164 -8.25 -9.37 -11.34
N SER A 165 -8.32 -8.05 -11.63
CA SER A 165 -7.17 -7.33 -12.17
C SER A 165 -6.06 -7.15 -11.13
N LEU A 166 -6.41 -6.93 -9.85
CA LEU A 166 -5.42 -6.85 -8.78
C LEU A 166 -4.72 -8.20 -8.57
N ARG A 167 -5.46 -9.33 -8.58
CA ARG A 167 -4.86 -10.66 -8.51
C ARG A 167 -3.88 -10.90 -9.66
N ALA A 168 -4.30 -10.67 -10.90
CA ALA A 168 -3.45 -10.86 -12.08
C ALA A 168 -2.18 -10.00 -12.01
N LEU A 169 -2.31 -8.74 -11.59
CA LEU A 169 -1.17 -7.86 -11.39
C LEU A 169 -0.15 -8.45 -10.39
N LEU A 170 -0.61 -8.93 -9.23
CA LEU A 170 0.26 -9.52 -8.23
C LEU A 170 0.92 -10.83 -8.71
N GLU A 171 0.18 -11.66 -9.48
CA GLU A 171 0.73 -12.87 -10.12
C GLU A 171 1.86 -12.53 -11.11
N ASP A 172 1.66 -11.51 -11.96
CA ASP A 172 2.66 -11.05 -12.94
C ASP A 172 3.95 -10.57 -12.27
N PHE A 173 3.86 -10.00 -11.07
CA PHE A 173 5.03 -9.56 -10.28
C PHE A 173 5.61 -10.64 -9.35
N GLY A 174 5.23 -11.91 -9.53
CA GLY A 174 5.86 -13.05 -8.86
C GLY A 174 5.44 -13.20 -7.40
N PHE A 175 4.21 -12.85 -7.10
CA PHE A 175 3.54 -13.21 -5.84
C PHE A 175 2.71 -14.47 -6.03
N GLU A 176 2.54 -15.23 -4.96
CA GLU A 176 1.74 -16.46 -4.89
C GLU A 176 0.85 -16.47 -3.64
N GLU A 177 0.02 -17.49 -3.46
CA GLU A 177 -0.95 -17.58 -2.36
C GLU A 177 -1.82 -16.32 -2.23
N ILE A 178 -2.26 -15.78 -3.37
CA ILE A 178 -2.95 -14.51 -3.44
C ILE A 178 -4.40 -14.63 -3.00
N GLY A 179 -4.74 -14.02 -1.88
CA GLY A 179 -6.10 -13.76 -1.43
C GLY A 179 -6.54 -12.36 -1.83
N VAL A 180 -7.69 -12.19 -2.50
CA VAL A 180 -8.28 -10.86 -2.75
C VAL A 180 -9.74 -10.91 -2.34
N ARG A 181 -10.12 -10.04 -1.41
CA ARG A 181 -11.52 -9.88 -0.96
C ARG A 181 -11.98 -8.44 -1.14
N GLY A 182 -13.21 -8.26 -1.59
CA GLY A 182 -13.88 -6.95 -1.64
C GLY A 182 -14.74 -6.77 -0.41
N THR A 183 -14.56 -5.68 0.32
CA THR A 183 -15.41 -5.34 1.47
C THR A 183 -15.76 -3.86 1.40
N GLY A 184 -17.06 -3.58 1.21
CA GLY A 184 -17.51 -2.21 0.95
C GLY A 184 -16.88 -1.63 -0.33
N PRO A 185 -16.30 -0.43 -0.26
CA PRO A 185 -15.70 0.21 -1.43
C PRO A 185 -14.25 -0.18 -1.69
N HIS A 186 -13.64 -1.04 -0.86
CA HIS A 186 -12.23 -1.40 -0.96
C HIS A 186 -12.00 -2.86 -1.36
N LEU A 187 -10.83 -3.11 -1.94
CA LEU A 187 -10.20 -4.41 -2.07
C LEU A 187 -9.13 -4.55 -0.99
N PHE A 188 -9.05 -5.73 -0.41
CA PHE A 188 -8.04 -6.16 0.54
C PHE A 188 -7.34 -7.37 -0.07
N ALA A 189 -6.04 -7.26 -0.29
CA ALA A 189 -5.25 -8.34 -0.87
C ALA A 189 -4.11 -8.74 0.05
N SER A 190 -3.90 -10.04 0.18
CA SER A 190 -2.71 -10.64 0.78
C SER A 190 -2.02 -11.53 -0.25
N ALA A 191 -0.68 -11.45 -0.32
CA ALA A 191 0.09 -12.23 -1.28
C ALA A 191 1.48 -12.54 -0.71
N ARG A 192 2.03 -13.71 -1.00
CA ARG A 192 3.38 -14.08 -0.57
C ARG A 192 4.39 -13.90 -1.69
N ARG A 193 5.58 -13.41 -1.36
CA ARG A 193 6.69 -13.41 -2.30
C ARG A 193 7.03 -14.85 -2.68
N ALA A 194 6.86 -15.20 -3.96
CA ALA A 194 7.26 -16.50 -4.49
C ALA A 194 8.79 -16.68 -4.41
N GLY A 195 9.21 -17.91 -4.13
CA GLY A 195 10.60 -18.33 -4.30
C GLY A 195 11.04 -18.26 -5.76
N LEU A 196 12.33 -18.29 -5.98
CA LEU A 196 12.88 -18.47 -7.33
C LEU A 196 12.42 -19.85 -7.85
N ARG A 197 11.39 -19.88 -8.67
CA ARG A 197 11.09 -21.10 -9.45
C ARG A 197 12.21 -21.23 -10.50
N ALA A 198 12.91 -22.36 -10.51
CA ALA A 198 13.73 -22.71 -11.66
C ALA A 198 12.82 -22.63 -12.89
N ARG A 199 13.15 -21.76 -13.87
CA ARG A 199 12.43 -21.77 -15.15
C ARG A 199 12.53 -23.19 -15.70
N PRO A 200 11.42 -23.84 -16.04
CA PRO A 200 11.52 -25.09 -16.79
C PRO A 200 12.29 -24.80 -18.08
N ARG A 201 13.32 -25.61 -18.35
CA ARG A 201 14.11 -25.56 -19.58
C ARG A 201 13.26 -25.91 -20.78
#